data_bef82d36ba01a9c601b93f793f090fda
#
_entry.id   bef82d36ba01a9c601b93f793f090fda
#
_cell.length_a   1.000
_cell.length_b   1.000
_cell.length_c   1.000
_cell.angle_alpha   90.00
_cell.angle_beta   90.00
_cell.angle_gamma   90.00
#
_symmetry.space_group_name_H-M   'P 1'
#
loop_
_entity.id
_entity.type
_entity.pdbx_description
1 polymer ?
#
loop_
_entity_poly.entity_id
_entity_poly.type
_entity_poly.pdbx_seq_one_letter_code
_entity_poly.pdbx_strand_id
1 'polypeptide(L)'
;MTTLDQFASVFKSAVKPHYRHKVVSVDRAVIVTDLDQTAADAFAKQVQQLLAPQQVTDWEIITGDQYNSTLELLRLLEGKSTDLTCCYRNLHSQAWQHPHSLGSYLDVLIQRTSSPVLILPHPEAGYAYAHAYDSVRKVLAMTDHMTDDDVLVNYAAEFTGPNGRLHLAHIEDEATFARYIEAISKIETIDTANAEATIKHQLLKYPRDYIDSCRAALSTKYPSMTVDAIVTFGKKLADYLGYVDELEINLLLMHGKDEDQLAMHGLSYPLAIELRQIPLLII
;
A
#
# COMPACT_ATOMS: atom_id res chain seq x y z
N MET A 1 -19.42 -15.18 -36.23
CA MET A 1 -18.74 -14.89 -34.96
C MET A 1 -17.56 -14.01 -35.28
N THR A 2 -17.58 -12.77 -34.82
CA THR A 2 -16.49 -11.83 -35.04
C THR A 2 -15.34 -12.13 -34.09
N THR A 3 -14.11 -11.73 -34.44
CA THR A 3 -12.91 -11.89 -33.59
C THR A 3 -13.11 -11.28 -32.20
N LEU A 4 -13.95 -10.25 -32.09
CA LEU A 4 -14.34 -9.63 -30.82
C LEU A 4 -15.21 -10.56 -29.95
N ASP A 5 -16.11 -11.35 -30.56
CA ASP A 5 -16.95 -12.32 -29.83
C ASP A 5 -16.11 -13.46 -29.27
N GLN A 6 -15.06 -13.87 -30.00
CA GLN A 6 -14.09 -14.87 -29.52
C GLN A 6 -13.25 -14.32 -28.36
N PHE A 7 -12.80 -13.07 -28.45
CA PHE A 7 -12.06 -12.40 -27.38
C PHE A 7 -12.92 -12.25 -26.12
N ALA A 8 -14.15 -11.77 -26.25
CA ALA A 8 -15.11 -11.69 -25.15
C ALA A 8 -15.45 -13.04 -24.53
N SER A 9 -15.49 -14.11 -25.35
CA SER A 9 -15.73 -15.48 -24.90
C SER A 9 -14.57 -16.05 -24.08
N VAL A 10 -13.32 -15.78 -24.46
CA VAL A 10 -12.13 -16.19 -23.71
C VAL A 10 -12.10 -15.50 -22.34
N PHE A 11 -12.39 -14.21 -22.29
CA PHE A 11 -12.50 -13.48 -21.01
C PHE A 11 -13.65 -13.97 -20.13
N LYS A 12 -14.79 -14.36 -20.72
CA LYS A 12 -15.93 -14.92 -19.96
C LYS A 12 -15.67 -16.30 -19.39
N SER A 13 -14.77 -17.07 -19.99
CA SER A 13 -14.43 -18.43 -19.54
C SER A 13 -13.27 -18.47 -18.55
N ALA A 14 -12.55 -17.37 -18.34
CA ALA A 14 -11.51 -17.30 -17.32
C ALA A 14 -12.12 -17.47 -15.92
N VAL A 15 -11.53 -18.37 -15.13
CA VAL A 15 -11.91 -18.53 -13.72
C VAL A 15 -11.69 -17.19 -13.03
N LYS A 16 -12.77 -16.59 -12.53
CA LYS A 16 -12.67 -15.34 -11.79
C LYS A 16 -11.93 -15.62 -10.48
N PRO A 17 -10.83 -14.92 -10.19
CA PRO A 17 -10.19 -15.03 -8.91
C PRO A 17 -11.17 -14.55 -7.82
N HIS A 18 -11.30 -15.34 -6.77
CA HIS A 18 -12.08 -15.01 -5.59
C HIS A 18 -11.14 -14.84 -4.42
N TYR A 19 -11.27 -13.74 -3.73
CA TYR A 19 -10.51 -13.46 -2.52
C TYR A 19 -10.64 -14.56 -1.48
N ARG A 20 -9.51 -14.97 -0.92
CA ARG A 20 -9.41 -15.94 0.17
C ARG A 20 -8.75 -15.29 1.37
N HIS A 21 -9.56 -15.03 2.37
CA HIS A 21 -9.06 -14.43 3.60
C HIS A 21 -8.04 -15.35 4.29
N LYS A 22 -6.86 -14.79 4.59
CA LYS A 22 -5.87 -15.39 5.48
C LYS A 22 -5.60 -14.42 6.61
N VAL A 23 -5.54 -14.93 7.84
CA VAL A 23 -5.17 -14.11 9.00
C VAL A 23 -3.71 -13.71 8.87
N VAL A 24 -3.44 -12.44 9.04
CA VAL A 24 -2.11 -11.88 9.21
C VAL A 24 -1.92 -11.60 10.69
N SER A 25 -0.86 -12.12 11.32
CA SER A 25 -0.46 -11.74 12.68
C SER A 25 0.79 -10.88 12.63
N VAL A 26 0.87 -9.92 13.54
CA VAL A 26 2.06 -9.11 13.78
C VAL A 26 2.42 -9.31 15.25
N ASP A 27 3.14 -10.39 15.53
CA ASP A 27 3.50 -10.74 16.90
C ASP A 27 4.75 -10.01 17.36
N ARG A 28 5.69 -9.78 16.44
CA ARG A 28 6.97 -9.13 16.69
C ARG A 28 7.20 -7.94 15.78
N ALA A 29 7.39 -6.75 16.39
CA ALA A 29 7.72 -5.52 15.66
C ALA A 29 9.05 -4.92 16.12
N VAL A 30 9.81 -4.39 15.16
CA VAL A 30 11.05 -3.65 15.41
C VAL A 30 10.85 -2.19 15.04
N ILE A 31 11.17 -1.28 15.95
CA ILE A 31 11.19 0.16 15.72
C ILE A 31 12.63 0.58 15.46
N VAL A 32 12.88 1.16 14.28
CA VAL A 32 14.18 1.69 13.87
C VAL A 32 14.10 3.21 13.90
N THR A 33 15.00 3.84 14.65
CA THR A 33 15.08 5.30 14.81
C THR A 33 16.52 5.77 14.90
N ASP A 34 16.79 7.02 14.55
CA ASP A 34 18.08 7.69 14.76
C ASP A 34 18.10 8.57 16.01
N LEU A 35 17.05 8.50 16.84
CA LEU A 35 16.94 9.21 18.08
C LEU A 35 17.78 8.59 19.20
N ASP A 36 18.10 9.38 20.22
CA ASP A 36 18.63 8.88 21.49
C ASP A 36 17.60 8.02 22.23
N GLN A 37 18.02 7.29 23.26
CA GLN A 37 17.15 6.37 24.00
C GLN A 37 15.88 7.04 24.53
N THR A 38 15.98 8.27 25.07
CA THR A 38 14.82 8.95 25.68
C THR A 38 13.79 9.35 24.64
N ALA A 39 14.24 9.92 23.53
CA ALA A 39 13.37 10.31 22.42
C ALA A 39 12.82 9.10 21.69
N ALA A 40 13.63 8.03 21.54
CA ALA A 40 13.23 6.75 20.97
C ALA A 40 12.11 6.08 21.77
N ASP A 41 12.20 6.10 23.11
CA ASP A 41 11.14 5.56 23.98
C ASP A 41 9.82 6.35 23.85
N ALA A 42 9.91 7.66 23.68
CA ALA A 42 8.73 8.50 23.45
C ALA A 42 8.09 8.22 22.09
N PHE A 43 8.90 8.09 21.05
CA PHE A 43 8.44 7.71 19.70
C PHE A 43 7.84 6.30 19.70
N ALA A 44 8.49 5.34 20.37
CA ALA A 44 8.01 3.97 20.47
C ALA A 44 6.61 3.90 21.12
N LYS A 45 6.33 4.70 22.13
CA LYS A 45 5.00 4.77 22.75
C LYS A 45 3.93 5.22 21.75
N GLN A 46 4.23 6.18 20.87
CA GLN A 46 3.29 6.63 19.84
C GLN A 46 3.04 5.50 18.82
N VAL A 47 4.10 4.80 18.38
CA VAL A 47 3.97 3.66 17.46
C VAL A 47 3.16 2.54 18.10
N GLN A 48 3.43 2.19 19.35
CA GLN A 48 2.69 1.17 20.10
C GLN A 48 1.23 1.54 20.29
N GLN A 49 0.92 2.82 20.51
CA GLN A 49 -0.45 3.30 20.59
C GLN A 49 -1.18 3.18 19.24
N LEU A 50 -0.52 3.57 18.16
CA LEU A 50 -1.05 3.42 16.78
C LEU A 50 -1.37 1.97 16.47
N LEU A 51 -0.48 1.04 16.83
CA LEU A 51 -0.57 -0.40 16.55
C LEU A 51 -1.22 -1.21 17.70
N ALA A 52 -1.82 -0.56 18.69
CA ALA A 52 -2.51 -1.27 19.78
C ALA A 52 -3.58 -2.27 19.30
N PRO A 53 -4.35 -2.00 18.22
CA PRO A 53 -5.32 -2.96 17.70
C PRO A 53 -4.69 -4.26 17.17
N GLN A 54 -3.44 -4.24 16.70
CA GLN A 54 -2.71 -5.39 16.15
C GLN A 54 -2.18 -6.32 17.26
N GLN A 55 -2.23 -5.91 18.52
CA GLN A 55 -1.86 -6.71 19.69
C GLN A 55 -0.42 -7.25 19.64
N VAL A 56 0.51 -6.46 19.10
CA VAL A 56 1.93 -6.82 19.01
C VAL A 56 2.48 -7.10 20.43
N THR A 57 3.06 -8.27 20.62
CA THR A 57 3.50 -8.76 21.95
C THR A 57 4.98 -8.58 22.20
N ASP A 58 5.81 -8.58 21.17
CA ASP A 58 7.26 -8.45 21.26
C ASP A 58 7.73 -7.20 20.50
N TRP A 59 8.33 -6.27 21.25
CA TRP A 59 8.81 -5.01 20.73
C TRP A 59 10.30 -4.86 20.93
N GLU A 60 11.01 -4.53 19.86
CA GLU A 60 12.41 -4.15 19.92
C GLU A 60 12.60 -2.73 19.40
N ILE A 61 13.49 -1.96 20.03
CA ILE A 61 13.83 -0.60 19.61
C ILE A 61 15.31 -0.59 19.23
N ILE A 62 15.62 -0.18 18.02
CA ILE A 62 16.99 0.08 17.54
C ILE A 62 17.17 1.60 17.51
N THR A 63 18.05 2.11 18.36
CA THR A 63 18.34 3.53 18.54
C THR A 63 19.48 4.00 17.63
N GLY A 64 19.62 5.32 17.46
CA GLY A 64 20.57 5.93 16.56
C GLY A 64 22.04 5.67 16.87
N ASP A 65 22.38 5.35 18.11
CA ASP A 65 23.74 5.02 18.54
C ASP A 65 24.16 3.56 18.22
N GLN A 66 23.21 2.70 17.87
CA GLN A 66 23.47 1.29 17.59
C GLN A 66 23.93 1.02 16.15
N TYR A 67 23.75 1.98 15.24
CA TYR A 67 24.16 1.83 13.84
C TYR A 67 24.57 3.17 13.22
N ASN A 68 25.61 3.17 12.38
CA ASN A 68 26.09 4.33 11.64
C ASN A 68 26.12 4.10 10.11
N SER A 69 25.67 2.94 9.67
CA SER A 69 25.59 2.59 8.25
C SER A 69 24.41 1.66 7.98
N THR A 70 23.97 1.65 6.73
CA THR A 70 22.89 0.74 6.27
C THR A 70 23.27 -0.72 6.47
N LEU A 71 24.57 -1.06 6.32
CA LEU A 71 25.07 -2.43 6.53
C LEU A 71 24.98 -2.84 8.00
N GLU A 72 25.33 -1.96 8.94
CA GLU A 72 25.19 -2.21 10.38
C GLU A 72 23.73 -2.40 10.75
N LEU A 73 22.82 -1.54 10.27
CA LEU A 73 21.39 -1.69 10.49
C LEU A 73 20.88 -3.05 9.98
N LEU A 74 21.25 -3.46 8.76
CA LEU A 74 20.86 -4.77 8.23
C LEU A 74 21.35 -5.91 9.11
N ARG A 75 22.60 -5.86 9.61
CA ARG A 75 23.14 -6.88 10.52
C ARG A 75 22.37 -6.97 11.84
N LEU A 76 21.89 -5.84 12.36
CA LEU A 76 21.04 -5.84 13.56
C LEU A 76 19.67 -6.51 13.30
N LEU A 77 19.19 -6.48 12.06
CA LEU A 77 17.92 -7.10 11.65
C LEU A 77 18.10 -8.55 11.16
N GLU A 78 19.32 -8.93 10.74
CA GLU A 78 19.62 -10.28 10.28
C GLU A 78 19.35 -11.32 11.36
N GLY A 79 18.69 -12.41 10.99
CA GLY A 79 18.36 -13.51 11.90
C GLY A 79 17.21 -13.23 12.87
N LYS A 80 16.62 -12.05 12.82
CA LYS A 80 15.42 -11.72 13.59
C LYS A 80 14.17 -12.10 12.80
N SER A 81 13.30 -12.91 13.39
CA SER A 81 11.96 -13.16 12.86
C SER A 81 11.07 -11.95 13.16
N THR A 82 11.11 -10.95 12.30
CA THR A 82 10.35 -9.71 12.46
C THR A 82 9.14 -9.75 11.55
N ASP A 83 7.95 -9.50 12.09
CA ASP A 83 6.70 -9.45 11.33
C ASP A 83 6.41 -8.05 10.78
N LEU A 84 6.97 -7.01 11.44
CA LEU A 84 6.79 -5.61 11.05
C LEU A 84 8.01 -4.78 11.44
N THR A 85 8.54 -4.01 10.49
CA THR A 85 9.57 -3.00 10.76
C THR A 85 8.93 -1.60 10.72
N CYS A 86 9.02 -0.85 11.82
CA CYS A 86 8.50 0.52 11.92
C CYS A 86 9.66 1.51 11.88
N CYS A 87 9.60 2.50 11.02
CA CYS A 87 10.60 3.56 10.92
C CYS A 87 10.02 4.84 10.33
N TYR A 88 10.85 5.84 10.13
CA TYR A 88 10.49 7.06 9.40
C TYR A 88 11.58 7.40 8.36
N ARG A 89 11.29 8.41 7.54
CA ARG A 89 12.17 8.82 6.43
C ARG A 89 13.44 9.47 6.93
N ASN A 90 14.49 9.35 6.10
CA ASN A 90 15.72 10.14 6.22
C ASN A 90 16.46 9.97 7.56
N LEU A 91 16.46 8.74 8.11
CA LEU A 91 17.28 8.38 9.28
C LEU A 91 18.71 8.87 9.11
N HIS A 92 19.30 9.44 10.17
CA HIS A 92 20.64 10.05 10.20
C HIS A 92 20.85 11.18 9.18
N SER A 93 19.77 11.87 8.78
CA SER A 93 19.84 12.94 7.78
C SER A 93 18.79 14.00 8.03
N GLN A 94 19.12 15.27 7.72
CA GLN A 94 18.13 16.35 7.74
C GLN A 94 17.38 16.53 6.40
N ALA A 95 17.52 15.57 5.48
CA ALA A 95 16.83 15.60 4.19
C ALA A 95 15.31 15.51 4.29
N TRP A 96 14.77 15.14 5.47
CA TRP A 96 13.33 15.19 5.74
C TRP A 96 12.71 16.59 5.59
N GLN A 97 13.54 17.65 5.65
CA GLN A 97 13.11 19.03 5.36
C GLN A 97 12.76 19.22 3.88
N HIS A 98 13.22 18.35 3.00
CA HIS A 98 13.02 18.41 1.55
C HIS A 98 12.40 17.10 1.03
N PRO A 99 11.25 17.15 0.31
CA PRO A 99 10.53 15.95 -0.08
C PRO A 99 11.09 15.34 -1.38
N HIS A 100 12.35 14.91 -1.39
CA HIS A 100 12.98 14.39 -2.62
C HIS A 100 13.44 12.93 -2.50
N SER A 101 13.44 12.35 -1.30
CA SER A 101 13.88 10.97 -1.09
C SER A 101 13.30 10.37 0.18
N LEU A 102 13.35 9.06 0.28
CA LEU A 102 13.04 8.31 1.50
C LEU A 102 14.25 8.21 2.44
N GLY A 103 15.44 8.42 1.90
CA GLY A 103 16.72 8.24 2.59
C GLY A 103 17.26 6.82 2.45
N SER A 104 18.59 6.71 2.43
CA SER A 104 19.29 5.45 2.13
C SER A 104 18.97 4.31 3.08
N TYR A 105 18.71 4.58 4.35
CA TYR A 105 18.34 3.56 5.33
C TYR A 105 16.97 2.96 5.04
N LEU A 106 15.96 3.81 4.78
CA LEU A 106 14.62 3.35 4.48
C LEU A 106 14.56 2.63 3.13
N ASP A 107 15.27 3.14 2.11
CA ASP A 107 15.40 2.46 0.81
C ASP A 107 15.94 1.05 0.96
N VAL A 108 16.97 0.87 1.80
CA VAL A 108 17.57 -0.44 2.07
C VAL A 108 16.63 -1.34 2.88
N LEU A 109 15.92 -0.80 3.87
CA LEU A 109 14.93 -1.56 4.64
C LEU A 109 13.85 -2.14 3.72
N ILE A 110 13.24 -1.32 2.87
CA ILE A 110 12.19 -1.76 1.92
C ILE A 110 12.72 -2.82 0.95
N GLN A 111 13.96 -2.67 0.49
CA GLN A 111 14.54 -3.59 -0.50
C GLN A 111 15.01 -4.93 0.09
N ARG A 112 15.47 -4.95 1.33
CA ARG A 112 16.22 -6.07 1.91
C ARG A 112 15.48 -6.83 3.00
N THR A 113 14.50 -6.23 3.66
CA THR A 113 13.69 -6.95 4.64
C THR A 113 12.59 -7.75 3.93
N SER A 114 12.29 -8.91 4.49
CA SER A 114 11.16 -9.74 4.05
C SER A 114 9.85 -9.39 4.75
N SER A 115 9.95 -8.64 5.85
CA SER A 115 8.80 -8.15 6.61
C SER A 115 8.30 -6.83 6.04
N PRO A 116 7.00 -6.53 6.12
CA PRO A 116 6.47 -5.23 5.81
C PRO A 116 7.15 -4.10 6.56
N VAL A 117 7.20 -2.92 5.92
CA VAL A 117 7.80 -1.72 6.50
C VAL A 117 6.71 -0.65 6.70
N LEU A 118 6.45 -0.28 7.95
CA LEU A 118 5.58 0.83 8.31
C LEU A 118 6.40 2.11 8.37
N ILE A 119 6.16 3.00 7.42
CA ILE A 119 6.81 4.30 7.33
C ILE A 119 5.93 5.33 8.04
N LEU A 120 6.42 5.89 9.11
CA LEU A 120 5.71 6.90 9.90
C LEU A 120 6.08 8.32 9.46
N PRO A 121 5.25 9.34 9.73
CA PRO A 121 5.67 10.73 9.65
C PRO A 121 6.93 10.97 10.48
N HIS A 122 7.83 11.82 9.99
CA HIS A 122 9.06 12.13 10.72
C HIS A 122 8.73 12.89 12.02
N PRO A 123 9.22 12.46 13.19
CA PRO A 123 8.79 12.99 14.49
C PRO A 123 9.08 14.49 14.68
N GLU A 124 10.13 15.01 14.04
CA GLU A 124 10.55 16.43 14.18
C GLU A 124 9.98 17.34 13.08
N ALA A 125 9.35 16.78 12.03
CA ALA A 125 9.04 17.56 10.84
C ALA A 125 7.78 18.44 10.96
N GLY A 126 6.89 18.17 11.92
CA GLY A 126 5.69 18.96 12.18
C GLY A 126 4.62 18.95 11.07
N TYR A 127 4.75 18.09 10.05
CA TYR A 127 3.80 17.97 8.93
C TYR A 127 2.78 16.85 9.10
N ALA A 128 2.92 16.02 10.13
CA ALA A 128 1.97 14.94 10.39
C ALA A 128 0.56 15.49 10.61
N TYR A 129 -0.44 14.85 10.03
CA TYR A 129 -1.82 15.17 10.34
C TYR A 129 -2.11 14.87 11.83
N ALA A 130 -3.02 15.61 12.43
CA ALA A 130 -3.38 15.44 13.85
C ALA A 130 -3.82 14.00 14.18
N HIS A 131 -4.43 13.31 13.21
CA HIS A 131 -4.91 11.92 13.32
C HIS A 131 -3.89 10.86 12.90
N ALA A 132 -2.67 11.25 12.52
CA ALA A 132 -1.69 10.30 11.94
C ALA A 132 -1.21 9.23 12.93
N TYR A 133 -1.27 9.51 14.21
CA TYR A 133 -0.91 8.59 15.29
C TYR A 133 -2.11 8.09 16.09
N ASP A 134 -3.33 8.43 15.66
CA ASP A 134 -4.54 7.84 16.19
C ASP A 134 -4.69 6.38 15.74
N SER A 135 -5.62 5.67 16.36
CA SER A 135 -5.91 4.29 15.94
C SER A 135 -6.28 4.25 14.45
N VAL A 136 -5.69 3.33 13.70
CA VAL A 136 -5.99 3.11 12.29
C VAL A 136 -7.44 2.66 12.12
N ARG A 137 -8.24 3.46 11.41
CA ARG A 137 -9.66 3.18 11.16
C ARG A 137 -10.10 3.41 9.72
N LYS A 138 -9.38 4.22 8.97
CA LYS A 138 -9.64 4.53 7.57
C LYS A 138 -8.41 4.15 6.76
N VAL A 139 -8.48 3.03 6.10
CA VAL A 139 -7.36 2.44 5.37
C VAL A 139 -7.63 2.53 3.87
N LEU A 140 -6.64 2.94 3.11
CA LEU A 140 -6.62 2.88 1.66
C LEU A 140 -5.57 1.85 1.22
N ALA A 141 -6.00 0.78 0.58
CA ALA A 141 -5.12 -0.19 -0.05
C ALA A 141 -5.16 0.00 -1.56
N MET A 142 -4.00 0.20 -2.17
CA MET A 142 -3.87 0.48 -3.59
C MET A 142 -2.91 -0.50 -4.26
N THR A 143 -3.24 -0.90 -5.47
CA THR A 143 -2.39 -1.74 -6.31
C THR A 143 -2.69 -1.50 -7.78
N ASP A 144 -1.69 -1.70 -8.63
CA ASP A 144 -1.86 -1.69 -10.08
C ASP A 144 -2.60 -2.94 -10.58
N HIS A 145 -2.58 -4.02 -9.79
CA HIS A 145 -3.22 -5.31 -10.10
C HIS A 145 -4.10 -5.77 -8.95
N MET A 146 -5.24 -5.08 -8.72
CA MET A 146 -6.16 -5.42 -7.63
C MET A 146 -6.66 -6.86 -7.68
N THR A 147 -6.85 -7.39 -8.88
CA THR A 147 -7.36 -8.75 -9.07
C THR A 147 -6.33 -9.78 -8.60
N ASP A 148 -6.73 -10.68 -7.68
CA ASP A 148 -5.90 -11.74 -7.10
C ASP A 148 -4.84 -11.28 -6.07
N ASP A 149 -4.91 -10.04 -5.63
CA ASP A 149 -3.98 -9.50 -4.63
C ASP A 149 -4.48 -9.78 -3.19
N ASP A 150 -4.59 -11.06 -2.85
CA ASP A 150 -5.05 -11.50 -1.52
C ASP A 150 -4.13 -11.02 -0.40
N VAL A 151 -2.83 -10.88 -0.66
CA VAL A 151 -1.83 -10.47 0.34
C VAL A 151 -2.09 -9.04 0.79
N LEU A 152 -2.21 -8.10 -0.15
CA LEU A 152 -2.52 -6.71 0.14
C LEU A 152 -3.83 -6.59 0.92
N VAL A 153 -4.88 -7.29 0.48
CA VAL A 153 -6.19 -7.23 1.12
C VAL A 153 -6.16 -7.82 2.52
N ASN A 154 -5.40 -8.89 2.76
CA ASN A 154 -5.25 -9.49 4.10
C ASN A 154 -4.60 -8.51 5.08
N TYR A 155 -3.47 -7.89 4.70
CA TYR A 155 -2.84 -6.85 5.53
C TYR A 155 -3.78 -5.66 5.73
N ALA A 156 -4.41 -5.17 4.67
CA ALA A 156 -5.32 -4.04 4.76
C ALA A 156 -6.51 -4.31 5.70
N ALA A 157 -7.10 -5.49 5.64
CA ALA A 157 -8.19 -5.89 6.53
C ALA A 157 -7.75 -5.98 7.99
N GLU A 158 -6.56 -6.57 8.26
CA GLU A 158 -6.01 -6.69 9.60
C GLU A 158 -5.73 -5.31 10.22
N PHE A 159 -5.10 -4.41 9.47
CA PHE A 159 -4.81 -3.06 9.96
C PHE A 159 -6.05 -2.18 10.08
N THR A 160 -7.08 -2.39 9.26
CA THR A 160 -8.37 -1.69 9.40
C THR A 160 -9.10 -2.09 10.68
N GLY A 161 -9.08 -3.38 10.99
CA GLY A 161 -9.76 -3.95 12.16
C GLY A 161 -11.28 -3.82 12.15
N PRO A 162 -11.94 -4.32 13.19
CA PRO A 162 -13.39 -4.19 13.35
C PRO A 162 -13.79 -2.72 13.51
N ASN A 163 -14.97 -2.34 12.99
CA ASN A 163 -15.52 -0.98 12.96
C ASN A 163 -14.71 0.04 12.15
N GLY A 164 -13.70 -0.39 11.40
CA GLY A 164 -12.95 0.45 10.46
C GLY A 164 -13.58 0.49 9.07
N ARG A 165 -13.03 1.35 8.22
CA ARG A 165 -13.40 1.49 6.81
C ARG A 165 -12.20 1.21 5.93
N LEU A 166 -12.30 0.18 5.11
CA LEU A 166 -11.31 -0.23 4.15
C LEU A 166 -11.70 0.22 2.75
N HIS A 167 -10.89 1.04 2.12
CA HIS A 167 -11.02 1.41 0.73
C HIS A 167 -10.05 0.58 -0.10
N LEU A 168 -10.57 -0.25 -1.01
CA LEU A 168 -9.78 -0.99 -1.99
C LEU A 168 -9.80 -0.21 -3.29
N ALA A 169 -8.62 0.24 -3.73
CA ALA A 169 -8.52 1.19 -4.83
C ALA A 169 -7.70 0.62 -6.00
N HIS A 170 -8.26 0.75 -7.20
CA HIS A 170 -7.63 0.46 -8.47
C HIS A 170 -7.92 1.57 -9.46
N ILE A 171 -6.88 2.24 -9.93
CA ILE A 171 -7.00 3.34 -10.90
C ILE A 171 -6.26 2.94 -12.18
N GLU A 172 -6.99 2.80 -13.27
CA GLU A 172 -6.42 2.64 -14.60
C GLU A 172 -5.89 3.98 -15.10
N ASP A 173 -4.68 3.97 -15.69
CA ASP A 173 -4.08 5.19 -16.22
C ASP A 173 -4.77 5.62 -17.51
N GLU A 174 -5.46 6.78 -17.46
CA GLU A 174 -6.24 7.31 -18.56
C GLU A 174 -5.37 7.64 -19.78
N ALA A 175 -4.15 8.17 -19.57
CA ALA A 175 -3.25 8.53 -20.67
C ALA A 175 -2.70 7.28 -21.37
N THR A 176 -2.39 6.23 -20.62
CA THR A 176 -1.95 4.94 -21.17
C THR A 176 -3.08 4.29 -21.95
N PHE A 177 -4.30 4.30 -21.41
CA PHE A 177 -5.48 3.78 -22.10
C PHE A 177 -5.72 4.52 -23.43
N ALA A 178 -5.69 5.85 -23.42
CA ALA A 178 -5.87 6.66 -24.63
C ALA A 178 -4.85 6.32 -25.73
N ARG A 179 -3.58 6.08 -25.37
CA ARG A 179 -2.54 5.65 -26.32
C ARG A 179 -2.85 4.29 -26.94
N TYR A 180 -3.38 3.35 -26.16
CA TYR A 180 -3.77 2.04 -26.71
C TYR A 180 -4.95 2.17 -27.66
N ILE A 181 -5.95 2.98 -27.35
CA ILE A 181 -7.09 3.23 -28.22
C ILE A 181 -6.65 3.94 -29.53
N GLU A 182 -5.72 4.89 -29.43
CA GLU A 182 -5.12 5.51 -30.60
C GLU A 182 -4.41 4.49 -31.51
N ALA A 183 -3.64 3.55 -30.95
CA ALA A 183 -3.00 2.49 -31.71
C ALA A 183 -4.04 1.58 -32.37
N ILE A 184 -5.10 1.19 -31.68
CA ILE A 184 -6.19 0.37 -32.20
C ILE A 184 -6.91 1.09 -33.34
N SER A 185 -7.08 2.41 -33.27
CA SER A 185 -7.74 3.21 -34.32
C SER A 185 -7.04 3.18 -35.69
N LYS A 186 -5.76 2.77 -35.72
CA LYS A 186 -5.02 2.59 -36.98
C LYS A 186 -5.29 1.22 -37.67
N ILE A 187 -6.05 0.34 -37.03
CA ILE A 187 -6.38 -0.97 -37.54
C ILE A 187 -7.76 -0.89 -38.22
N GLU A 188 -7.81 -0.82 -39.55
CA GLU A 188 -9.04 -0.58 -40.33
C GLU A 188 -10.14 -1.62 -40.08
N THR A 189 -9.77 -2.85 -39.67
CA THR A 189 -10.72 -3.94 -39.45
C THR A 189 -11.39 -3.92 -38.07
N ILE A 190 -11.03 -2.99 -37.18
CA ILE A 190 -11.56 -2.89 -35.83
C ILE A 190 -12.48 -1.67 -35.73
N ASP A 191 -13.71 -1.87 -35.27
CA ASP A 191 -14.57 -0.79 -34.81
C ASP A 191 -14.00 -0.20 -33.51
N THR A 192 -13.29 0.91 -33.63
CA THR A 192 -12.57 1.55 -32.52
C THR A 192 -13.50 1.97 -31.39
N ALA A 193 -14.69 2.51 -31.70
CA ALA A 193 -15.62 2.97 -30.69
C ALA A 193 -16.17 1.82 -29.83
N ASN A 194 -16.50 0.70 -30.49
CA ASN A 194 -16.94 -0.50 -29.78
C ASN A 194 -15.79 -1.16 -28.99
N ALA A 195 -14.58 -1.17 -29.55
CA ALA A 195 -13.39 -1.68 -28.88
C ALA A 195 -13.07 -0.87 -27.61
N GLU A 196 -13.08 0.48 -27.71
CA GLU A 196 -12.86 1.38 -26.57
C GLU A 196 -13.85 1.11 -25.44
N ALA A 197 -15.15 1.12 -25.75
CA ALA A 197 -16.21 0.87 -24.76
C ALA A 197 -16.07 -0.50 -24.09
N THR A 198 -15.78 -1.53 -24.88
CA THR A 198 -15.64 -2.91 -24.40
C THR A 198 -14.41 -3.08 -23.52
N ILE A 199 -13.25 -2.58 -23.91
CA ILE A 199 -12.01 -2.67 -23.15
C ILE A 199 -12.14 -1.88 -21.85
N LYS A 200 -12.64 -0.64 -21.91
CA LYS A 200 -12.88 0.19 -20.73
C LYS A 200 -13.77 -0.51 -19.72
N HIS A 201 -14.87 -1.10 -20.18
CA HIS A 201 -15.75 -1.86 -19.30
C HIS A 201 -15.05 -3.07 -18.65
N GLN A 202 -14.25 -3.83 -19.41
CA GLN A 202 -13.56 -5.02 -18.89
C GLN A 202 -12.45 -4.66 -17.88
N LEU A 203 -11.66 -3.62 -18.16
CA LEU A 203 -10.60 -3.16 -17.26
C LEU A 203 -11.14 -2.76 -15.89
N LEU A 204 -12.31 -2.12 -15.82
CA LEU A 204 -12.92 -1.76 -14.55
C LEU A 204 -13.72 -2.90 -13.91
N LYS A 205 -14.21 -3.85 -14.73
CA LYS A 205 -15.07 -4.93 -14.24
C LYS A 205 -14.33 -5.92 -13.35
N TYR A 206 -13.16 -6.37 -13.76
CA TYR A 206 -12.40 -7.38 -13.01
C TYR A 206 -11.99 -6.91 -11.61
N PRO A 207 -11.41 -5.72 -11.43
CA PRO A 207 -11.14 -5.20 -10.09
C PRO A 207 -12.41 -5.08 -9.23
N ARG A 208 -13.52 -4.65 -9.80
CA ARG A 208 -14.81 -4.56 -9.08
C ARG A 208 -15.31 -5.91 -8.63
N ASP A 209 -15.35 -6.89 -9.53
CA ASP A 209 -15.78 -8.27 -9.22
C ASP A 209 -14.91 -8.86 -8.08
N TYR A 210 -13.60 -8.61 -8.11
CA TYR A 210 -12.68 -9.07 -7.06
C TYR A 210 -12.94 -8.36 -5.73
N ILE A 211 -13.10 -7.03 -5.72
CA ILE A 211 -13.41 -6.27 -4.51
C ILE A 211 -14.76 -6.70 -3.93
N ASP A 212 -15.75 -7.02 -4.76
CA ASP A 212 -17.04 -7.55 -4.29
C ASP A 212 -16.85 -8.91 -3.60
N SER A 213 -15.94 -9.76 -4.09
CA SER A 213 -15.58 -11.01 -3.40
C SER A 213 -14.86 -10.75 -2.07
N CYS A 214 -13.99 -9.74 -2.00
CA CYS A 214 -13.35 -9.30 -0.75
C CYS A 214 -14.40 -8.85 0.26
N ARG A 215 -15.33 -7.99 -0.17
CA ARG A 215 -16.43 -7.51 0.69
C ARG A 215 -17.26 -8.66 1.24
N ALA A 216 -17.62 -9.63 0.41
CA ALA A 216 -18.40 -10.80 0.83
C ALA A 216 -17.66 -11.65 1.86
N ALA A 217 -16.37 -11.91 1.67
CA ALA A 217 -15.57 -12.71 2.60
C ALA A 217 -15.30 -11.96 3.91
N LEU A 218 -14.92 -10.67 3.83
CA LEU A 218 -14.59 -9.84 4.99
C LEU A 218 -15.82 -9.52 5.84
N SER A 219 -17.02 -9.37 5.25
CA SER A 219 -18.26 -9.18 6.02
C SER A 219 -18.59 -10.34 6.94
N THR A 220 -18.15 -11.55 6.61
CA THR A 220 -18.30 -12.74 7.47
C THR A 220 -17.31 -12.70 8.64
N LYS A 221 -16.08 -12.26 8.41
CA LYS A 221 -15.01 -12.25 9.42
C LYS A 221 -15.08 -11.00 10.30
N TYR A 222 -15.38 -9.86 9.71
CA TYR A 222 -15.46 -8.54 10.34
C TYR A 222 -16.80 -7.88 10.04
N PRO A 223 -17.90 -8.30 10.69
CA PRO A 223 -19.25 -7.84 10.34
C PRO A 223 -19.48 -6.33 10.45
N SER A 224 -18.68 -5.64 11.25
CA SER A 224 -18.77 -4.19 11.46
C SER A 224 -17.76 -3.38 10.63
N MET A 225 -16.90 -4.04 9.84
CA MET A 225 -16.01 -3.38 8.89
C MET A 225 -16.77 -2.96 7.63
N THR A 226 -16.54 -1.74 7.16
CA THR A 226 -17.04 -1.29 5.85
C THR A 226 -15.95 -1.48 4.80
N VAL A 227 -16.28 -2.10 3.65
CA VAL A 227 -15.36 -2.26 2.52
C VAL A 227 -15.92 -1.50 1.32
N ASP A 228 -15.21 -0.46 0.89
CA ASP A 228 -15.56 0.39 -0.25
C ASP A 228 -14.65 0.11 -1.44
N ALA A 229 -15.19 0.21 -2.66
CA ALA A 229 -14.46 0.05 -3.90
C ALA A 229 -14.22 1.40 -4.56
N ILE A 230 -12.96 1.68 -4.92
CA ILE A 230 -12.57 2.81 -5.76
C ILE A 230 -11.98 2.21 -7.04
N VAL A 231 -12.78 2.10 -8.09
CA VAL A 231 -12.35 1.52 -9.38
C VAL A 231 -12.72 2.49 -10.49
N THR A 232 -11.71 3.14 -11.06
CA THR A 232 -11.91 4.22 -12.02
C THR A 232 -10.73 4.34 -13.00
N PHE A 233 -10.91 5.18 -14.01
CA PHE A 233 -9.83 5.76 -14.81
C PHE A 233 -9.43 7.10 -14.21
N GLY A 234 -8.14 7.43 -14.28
CA GLY A 234 -7.66 8.72 -13.76
C GLY A 234 -6.17 8.94 -13.90
N LYS A 235 -5.69 9.93 -13.15
CA LYS A 235 -4.28 10.31 -13.05
C LYS A 235 -3.69 9.72 -11.77
N LYS A 236 -3.36 8.46 -11.78
CA LYS A 236 -2.98 7.63 -10.62
C LYS A 236 -2.42 8.42 -9.41
N LEU A 237 -1.28 9.10 -9.54
CA LEU A 237 -0.64 9.80 -8.41
C LEU A 237 -1.55 10.88 -7.81
N ALA A 238 -2.09 11.77 -8.64
CA ALA A 238 -2.92 12.88 -8.18
C ALA A 238 -4.22 12.42 -7.52
N ASP A 239 -4.83 11.37 -8.09
CA ASP A 239 -6.11 10.86 -7.59
C ASP A 239 -5.91 10.11 -6.26
N TYR A 240 -4.84 9.32 -6.10
CA TYR A 240 -4.54 8.69 -4.81
C TYR A 240 -4.25 9.72 -3.71
N LEU A 241 -3.50 10.78 -4.02
CA LEU A 241 -3.29 11.90 -3.09
C LEU A 241 -4.62 12.56 -2.72
N GLY A 242 -5.48 12.82 -3.71
CA GLY A 242 -6.82 13.37 -3.49
C GLY A 242 -7.69 12.50 -2.59
N TYR A 243 -7.71 11.17 -2.81
CA TYR A 243 -8.47 10.26 -1.96
C TYR A 243 -7.95 10.18 -0.53
N VAL A 244 -6.64 10.32 -0.32
CA VAL A 244 -6.08 10.36 1.05
C VAL A 244 -6.65 11.55 1.82
N ASP A 245 -6.74 12.71 1.19
CA ASP A 245 -7.27 13.93 1.81
C ASP A 245 -8.80 13.88 1.94
N GLU A 246 -9.52 13.56 0.87
CA GLU A 246 -10.99 13.57 0.83
C GLU A 246 -11.63 12.56 1.80
N LEU A 247 -11.01 11.39 1.93
CA LEU A 247 -11.50 10.31 2.78
C LEU A 247 -10.89 10.35 4.18
N GLU A 248 -9.98 11.29 4.45
CA GLU A 248 -9.23 11.41 5.71
C GLU A 248 -8.55 10.08 6.10
N ILE A 249 -7.79 9.51 5.17
CA ILE A 249 -7.14 8.22 5.35
C ILE A 249 -6.10 8.28 6.48
N ASN A 250 -6.10 7.26 7.35
CA ASN A 250 -5.13 7.14 8.45
C ASN A 250 -3.93 6.29 8.05
N LEU A 251 -4.08 5.38 7.10
CA LEU A 251 -3.02 4.47 6.65
C LEU A 251 -3.20 4.15 5.17
N LEU A 252 -2.13 4.33 4.39
CA LEU A 252 -2.07 3.84 3.03
C LEU A 252 -1.26 2.54 2.97
N LEU A 253 -1.80 1.51 2.31
CA LEU A 253 -1.08 0.27 2.02
C LEU A 253 -0.78 0.15 0.53
N MET A 254 0.42 -0.33 0.21
CA MET A 254 0.82 -0.63 -1.17
C MET A 254 1.98 -1.63 -1.20
N HIS A 255 2.18 -2.28 -2.35
CA HIS A 255 3.40 -3.04 -2.59
C HIS A 255 4.61 -2.12 -2.78
N GLY A 256 5.74 -2.49 -2.19
CA GLY A 256 7.00 -1.79 -2.40
C GLY A 256 7.72 -2.23 -3.67
N LYS A 257 7.56 -3.48 -4.05
CA LYS A 257 8.24 -4.11 -5.19
C LYS A 257 7.40 -5.26 -5.72
N ASP A 258 7.54 -5.58 -7.01
CA ASP A 258 7.04 -6.82 -7.57
C ASP A 258 8.02 -7.96 -7.28
N GLU A 259 7.57 -9.22 -7.39
CA GLU A 259 8.37 -10.42 -7.08
C GLU A 259 9.72 -10.47 -7.81
N ASP A 260 9.80 -9.93 -9.03
CA ASP A 260 10.99 -9.93 -9.88
C ASP A 260 11.87 -8.68 -9.74
N GLN A 261 11.57 -7.76 -8.81
CA GLN A 261 12.25 -6.46 -8.74
C GLN A 261 12.92 -6.22 -7.38
N LEU A 262 14.10 -5.61 -7.43
CA LEU A 262 14.94 -5.36 -6.24
C LEU A 262 14.69 -3.99 -5.58
N ALA A 263 13.98 -3.07 -6.26
CA ALA A 263 13.77 -1.72 -5.77
C ALA A 263 12.29 -1.31 -5.89
N MET A 264 11.86 -0.40 -5.02
CA MET A 264 10.55 0.22 -5.12
C MET A 264 10.44 0.94 -6.47
N HIS A 265 9.35 0.70 -7.19
CA HIS A 265 9.15 1.23 -8.54
C HIS A 265 7.70 1.67 -8.78
N GLY A 266 7.43 2.08 -10.01
CA GLY A 266 6.10 2.49 -10.45
C GLY A 266 5.56 3.64 -9.63
N LEU A 267 4.31 3.52 -9.21
CA LEU A 267 3.61 4.56 -8.47
C LEU A 267 3.96 4.60 -6.98
N SER A 268 4.45 3.50 -6.41
CA SER A 268 4.72 3.37 -4.97
C SER A 268 5.79 4.35 -4.50
N TYR A 269 6.86 4.53 -5.26
CA TYR A 269 7.94 5.45 -4.88
C TYR A 269 7.52 6.93 -4.87
N PRO A 270 6.90 7.48 -5.95
CA PRO A 270 6.37 8.84 -5.92
C PRO A 270 5.36 9.08 -4.80
N LEU A 271 4.44 8.13 -4.56
CA LEU A 271 3.49 8.24 -3.46
C LEU A 271 4.18 8.25 -2.09
N ALA A 272 5.16 7.36 -1.90
CA ALA A 272 5.91 7.33 -0.65
C ALA A 272 6.71 8.62 -0.42
N ILE A 273 7.14 9.33 -1.45
CA ILE A 273 7.80 10.64 -1.33
C ILE A 273 6.79 11.73 -0.96
N GLU A 274 5.66 11.79 -1.64
CA GLU A 274 4.67 12.87 -1.48
C GLU A 274 3.85 12.73 -0.18
N LEU A 275 3.39 11.53 0.15
CA LEU A 275 2.58 11.27 1.33
C LEU A 275 3.46 11.16 2.58
N ARG A 276 3.64 12.26 3.28
CA ARG A 276 4.46 12.37 4.50
C ARG A 276 3.64 12.55 5.76
N GLN A 277 2.37 12.88 5.61
CA GLN A 277 1.47 13.32 6.67
C GLN A 277 0.82 12.18 7.42
N ILE A 278 0.74 11.00 6.79
CA ILE A 278 0.13 9.79 7.34
C ILE A 278 1.11 8.61 7.28
N PRO A 279 0.91 7.56 8.09
CA PRO A 279 1.62 6.30 7.96
C PRO A 279 1.41 5.62 6.60
N LEU A 280 2.47 4.97 6.09
CA LEU A 280 2.43 4.14 4.89
C LEU A 280 2.90 2.73 5.25
N LEU A 281 2.15 1.70 4.89
CA LEU A 281 2.57 0.31 5.04
C LEU A 281 2.99 -0.24 3.67
N ILE A 282 4.27 -0.57 3.56
CA ILE A 282 4.87 -1.18 2.37
C ILE A 282 4.99 -2.67 2.62
N ILE A 283 4.38 -3.49 1.74
CA ILE A 283 4.38 -4.97 1.82
C ILE A 283 5.10 -5.58 0.64
#